data_72b11eed40957f25a92a830814b80916
#
_entry.id   72b11eed40957f25a92a830814b80916
#
_cell.length_a   1.000
_cell.length_b   1.000
_cell.length_c   1.000
_cell.angle_alpha   90.00
_cell.angle_beta   90.00
_cell.angle_gamma   90.00
#
_symmetry.space_group_name_H-M   'P 1'
#
loop_
_entity.id
_entity.type
_entity.pdbx_description
1 polymer ?
#
loop_
_entity_poly.entity_id
_entity_poly.type
_entity_poly.pdbx_seq_one_letter_code
_entity_poly.pdbx_strand_id
1 'polypeptide(L)'
;MTKDSPAVLRKAVDYEAWYHTERHGTHFNDDYYNARARIAVKKFFSSININSRILDFGCGLGQNIYKLPNAVGYDISEFGIEFCRRKGIAATTDLEEINETFDVVFSSHVLEHHPHPKTMLEQMHGKLKKGGKVILVIPHERHGKGKFSFDLNQHLYTWNFQAINNLLLMTGFEILENRYIRGAGYNRLLPLAKINFGLYRFATNLLSYLTGIKEMMVICRKP
;
A
#
# COMPACT_ATOMS: atom_id res chain seq x y z
N MET A 1 -19.71 33.24 -3.27
CA MET A 1 -19.99 32.79 -1.89
C MET A 1 -19.99 31.25 -1.92
N THR A 2 -18.85 30.64 -1.64
CA THR A 2 -18.68 29.18 -1.59
C THR A 2 -19.21 28.68 -0.26
N LYS A 3 -20.22 27.83 -0.32
CA LYS A 3 -20.79 27.16 0.85
C LYS A 3 -19.88 26.03 1.31
N ASP A 4 -18.71 26.35 1.84
CA ASP A 4 -17.91 25.38 2.60
C ASP A 4 -18.37 25.43 4.06
N SER A 5 -19.28 24.54 4.40
CA SER A 5 -19.78 24.41 5.77
C SER A 5 -18.64 23.96 6.69
N PRO A 6 -18.41 24.64 7.83
CA PRO A 6 -17.38 24.24 8.81
C PRO A 6 -17.51 22.81 9.35
N ALA A 7 -18.66 22.16 9.13
CA ALA A 7 -18.92 20.79 9.53
C ALA A 7 -18.16 19.74 8.70
N VAL A 8 -17.77 20.06 7.45
CA VAL A 8 -17.03 19.13 6.57
C VAL A 8 -15.57 18.98 7.01
N LEU A 9 -14.99 19.98 7.65
CA LEU A 9 -13.57 19.96 8.10
C LEU A 9 -13.29 19.09 9.33
N ARG A 10 -14.33 18.50 9.96
CA ARG A 10 -14.19 17.71 11.19
C ARG A 10 -14.40 16.21 10.99
N LYS A 11 -14.72 15.75 9.78
CA LYS A 11 -15.00 14.34 9.54
C LYS A 11 -13.71 13.64 9.11
N ALA A 12 -13.24 12.69 9.94
CA ALA A 12 -12.23 11.74 9.52
C ALA A 12 -12.73 10.98 8.27
N VAL A 13 -11.82 10.55 7.39
CA VAL A 13 -12.21 9.68 6.28
C VAL A 13 -12.73 8.38 6.85
N ASP A 14 -13.94 8.04 6.42
CA ASP A 14 -14.49 6.73 6.63
C ASP A 14 -13.91 5.80 5.55
N TYR A 15 -12.96 4.94 5.93
CA TYR A 15 -12.27 4.00 5.03
C TYR A 15 -13.14 2.78 4.66
N GLU A 16 -14.47 2.94 4.66
CA GLU A 16 -15.42 1.90 4.30
C GLU A 16 -15.87 1.99 2.83
N ALA A 17 -17.05 1.47 2.51
CA ALA A 17 -17.55 1.29 1.15
C ALA A 17 -17.45 2.54 0.27
N TRP A 18 -17.77 3.71 0.81
CA TRP A 18 -17.70 4.97 0.05
C TRP A 18 -16.26 5.30 -0.38
N TYR A 19 -15.29 5.20 0.55
CA TYR A 19 -13.88 5.45 0.24
C TYR A 19 -13.36 4.50 -0.84
N HIS A 20 -13.61 3.20 -0.68
CA HIS A 20 -13.16 2.20 -1.64
C HIS A 20 -13.82 2.36 -3.01
N THR A 21 -15.08 2.78 -3.07
CA THR A 21 -15.78 3.03 -4.33
C THR A 21 -15.18 4.25 -5.06
N GLU A 22 -14.99 5.36 -4.35
CA GLU A 22 -14.46 6.59 -4.95
C GLU A 22 -12.98 6.48 -5.34
N ARG A 23 -12.15 5.87 -4.48
CA ARG A 23 -10.70 5.78 -4.71
C ARG A 23 -10.28 4.55 -5.50
N HIS A 24 -10.96 3.45 -5.29
CA HIS A 24 -10.55 2.14 -5.79
C HIS A 24 -11.61 1.47 -6.68
N GLY A 25 -12.62 2.21 -7.15
CA GLY A 25 -13.71 1.67 -7.97
C GLY A 25 -13.27 0.86 -9.19
N THR A 26 -12.10 1.18 -9.77
CA THR A 26 -11.52 0.40 -10.86
C THR A 26 -11.08 -1.01 -10.44
N HIS A 27 -10.82 -1.27 -9.14
CA HIS A 27 -10.44 -2.59 -8.62
C HIS A 27 -11.60 -3.57 -8.57
N PHE A 28 -12.86 -3.09 -8.69
CA PHE A 28 -14.02 -3.98 -8.85
C PHE A 28 -14.11 -4.61 -10.25
N ASN A 29 -13.32 -4.12 -11.23
CA ASN A 29 -13.12 -4.79 -12.51
C ASN A 29 -12.06 -5.90 -12.36
N ASP A 30 -12.45 -7.15 -12.57
CA ASP A 30 -11.57 -8.32 -12.36
C ASP A 30 -10.32 -8.32 -13.24
N ASP A 31 -10.41 -7.86 -14.48
CA ASP A 31 -9.25 -7.76 -15.39
C ASP A 31 -8.23 -6.76 -14.83
N TYR A 32 -8.69 -5.59 -14.37
CA TYR A 32 -7.83 -4.58 -13.79
C TYR A 32 -7.24 -5.06 -12.45
N TYR A 33 -8.04 -5.67 -11.59
CA TYR A 33 -7.60 -6.25 -10.33
C TYR A 33 -6.49 -7.28 -10.53
N ASN A 34 -6.68 -8.22 -11.48
CA ASN A 34 -5.67 -9.21 -11.84
C ASN A 34 -4.39 -8.57 -12.40
N ALA A 35 -4.51 -7.56 -13.26
CA ALA A 35 -3.36 -6.84 -13.81
C ALA A 35 -2.57 -6.14 -12.69
N ARG A 36 -3.26 -5.49 -11.73
CA ARG A 36 -2.64 -4.88 -10.54
C ARG A 36 -1.91 -5.90 -9.68
N ALA A 37 -2.53 -7.04 -9.40
CA ALA A 37 -1.91 -8.12 -8.62
C ALA A 37 -0.63 -8.66 -9.29
N ARG A 38 -0.64 -8.84 -10.61
CA ARG A 38 0.56 -9.24 -11.38
C ARG A 38 1.67 -8.19 -11.35
N ILE A 39 1.30 -6.90 -11.37
CA ILE A 39 2.27 -5.80 -11.20
C ILE A 39 2.87 -5.88 -9.79
N ALA A 40 2.05 -6.01 -8.75
CA ALA A 40 2.50 -6.03 -7.36
C ALA A 40 3.55 -7.12 -7.10
N VAL A 41 3.31 -8.35 -7.55
CA VAL A 41 4.27 -9.45 -7.43
C VAL A 41 5.63 -9.08 -8.04
N LYS A 42 5.63 -8.54 -9.26
CA LYS A 42 6.87 -8.18 -9.96
C LYS A 42 7.55 -6.92 -9.44
N LYS A 43 6.78 -6.00 -8.86
CA LYS A 43 7.27 -4.69 -8.43
C LYS A 43 7.78 -4.73 -6.99
N PHE A 44 7.04 -5.39 -6.10
CA PHE A 44 7.29 -5.35 -4.66
C PHE A 44 7.95 -6.63 -4.13
N PHE A 45 7.63 -7.78 -4.73
CA PHE A 45 8.00 -9.10 -4.21
C PHE A 45 9.00 -9.87 -5.09
N SER A 46 9.61 -9.22 -6.09
CA SER A 46 10.52 -9.89 -7.03
C SER A 46 11.76 -10.52 -6.38
N SER A 47 12.20 -10.02 -5.23
CA SER A 47 13.33 -10.55 -4.44
C SER A 47 12.88 -11.38 -3.24
N ILE A 48 11.58 -11.66 -3.12
CA ILE A 48 11.02 -12.42 -2.00
C ILE A 48 10.75 -13.86 -2.47
N ASN A 49 11.07 -14.83 -1.63
CA ASN A 49 10.71 -16.22 -1.89
C ASN A 49 9.17 -16.33 -1.93
N ILE A 50 8.63 -16.97 -2.97
CA ILE A 50 7.18 -17.14 -3.14
C ILE A 50 6.51 -17.90 -1.99
N ASN A 51 7.28 -18.73 -1.28
CA ASN A 51 6.80 -19.49 -0.13
C ASN A 51 6.88 -18.72 1.20
N SER A 52 7.42 -17.49 1.19
CA SER A 52 7.48 -16.67 2.39
C SER A 52 6.07 -16.38 2.94
N ARG A 53 5.96 -16.38 4.27
CA ARG A 53 4.76 -15.89 4.96
C ARG A 53 4.76 -14.36 4.92
N ILE A 54 3.72 -13.78 4.37
CA ILE A 54 3.62 -12.33 4.13
C ILE A 54 2.39 -11.77 4.84
N LEU A 55 2.56 -10.72 5.63
CA LEU A 55 1.48 -9.87 6.14
C LEU A 55 1.41 -8.60 5.29
N ASP A 56 0.27 -8.31 4.69
CA ASP A 56 -0.04 -7.00 4.09
C ASP A 56 -0.74 -6.13 5.13
N PHE A 57 0.00 -5.19 5.70
CA PHE A 57 -0.48 -4.30 6.74
C PHE A 57 -1.11 -3.04 6.10
N GLY A 58 -2.43 -2.95 6.16
CA GLY A 58 -3.24 -2.00 5.41
C GLY A 58 -3.52 -2.53 4.00
N CYS A 59 -4.07 -3.73 3.91
CA CYS A 59 -4.23 -4.44 2.64
C CYS A 59 -5.32 -3.86 1.73
N GLY A 60 -6.24 -3.08 2.26
CA GLY A 60 -7.40 -2.55 1.56
C GLY A 60 -8.20 -3.67 0.87
N LEU A 61 -8.26 -3.61 -0.46
CA LEU A 61 -8.94 -4.64 -1.26
C LEU A 61 -8.07 -5.87 -1.58
N GLY A 62 -6.87 -6.01 -1.02
CA GLY A 62 -6.00 -7.18 -1.13
C GLY A 62 -5.28 -7.36 -2.47
N GLN A 63 -5.35 -6.39 -3.38
CA GLN A 63 -4.79 -6.50 -4.74
C GLN A 63 -3.27 -6.75 -4.77
N ASN A 64 -2.55 -6.33 -3.72
CA ASN A 64 -1.09 -6.50 -3.67
C ASN A 64 -0.68 -7.94 -3.36
N ILE A 65 -1.50 -8.66 -2.59
CA ILE A 65 -1.21 -10.02 -2.12
C ILE A 65 -2.02 -11.12 -2.81
N TYR A 66 -2.98 -10.78 -3.66
CA TYR A 66 -3.91 -11.72 -4.32
C TYR A 66 -3.23 -12.89 -5.04
N LYS A 67 -1.99 -12.72 -5.53
CA LYS A 67 -1.23 -13.78 -6.21
C LYS A 67 -0.15 -14.41 -5.33
N LEU A 68 -0.18 -14.19 -4.02
CA LEU A 68 0.77 -14.73 -3.06
C LEU A 68 0.09 -15.82 -2.22
N PRO A 69 0.56 -17.08 -2.29
CA PRO A 69 -0.17 -18.21 -1.69
C PRO A 69 -0.19 -18.20 -0.15
N ASN A 70 0.83 -17.60 0.47
CA ASN A 70 1.03 -17.58 1.92
C ASN A 70 0.89 -16.18 2.50
N ALA A 71 0.00 -15.36 1.94
CA ALA A 71 -0.22 -14.01 2.41
C ALA A 71 -1.51 -13.87 3.23
N VAL A 72 -1.46 -13.01 4.23
CA VAL A 72 -2.58 -12.59 5.08
C VAL A 72 -2.71 -11.07 4.99
N GLY A 73 -3.94 -10.58 4.89
CA GLY A 73 -4.23 -9.14 4.91
C GLY A 73 -4.71 -8.68 6.28
N TYR A 74 -4.29 -7.49 6.68
CA TYR A 74 -4.86 -6.74 7.78
C TYR A 74 -5.27 -5.36 7.30
N ASP A 75 -6.49 -4.94 7.62
CA ASP A 75 -6.98 -3.58 7.34
C ASP A 75 -8.08 -3.22 8.34
N ILE A 76 -8.24 -1.94 8.63
CA ILE A 76 -9.30 -1.45 9.54
C ILE A 76 -10.68 -1.46 8.87
N SER A 77 -10.76 -1.57 7.54
CA SER A 77 -12.00 -1.53 6.77
C SER A 77 -12.68 -2.90 6.72
N GLU A 78 -13.84 -3.03 7.35
CA GLU A 78 -14.69 -4.24 7.22
C GLU A 78 -15.07 -4.50 5.77
N PHE A 79 -15.41 -3.46 5.02
CA PHE A 79 -15.74 -3.58 3.60
C PHE A 79 -14.55 -4.16 2.80
N GLY A 80 -13.33 -3.66 3.07
CA GLY A 80 -12.10 -4.15 2.44
C GLY A 80 -11.85 -5.62 2.75
N ILE A 81 -11.99 -6.00 4.02
CA ILE A 81 -11.77 -7.38 4.48
C ILE A 81 -12.83 -8.34 3.91
N GLU A 82 -14.10 -7.96 3.87
CA GLU A 82 -15.13 -8.77 3.20
C GLU A 82 -14.83 -8.96 1.71
N PHE A 83 -14.35 -7.92 1.03
CA PHE A 83 -13.93 -8.02 -0.37
C PHE A 83 -12.76 -9.00 -0.52
N CYS A 84 -11.75 -8.93 0.35
CA CYS A 84 -10.62 -9.86 0.38
C CYS A 84 -11.10 -11.30 0.53
N ARG A 85 -11.98 -11.57 1.50
CA ARG A 85 -12.53 -12.91 1.76
C ARG A 85 -13.30 -13.45 0.55
N ARG A 86 -14.11 -12.63 -0.13
CA ARG A 86 -14.79 -13.02 -1.39
C ARG A 86 -13.81 -13.35 -2.52
N LYS A 87 -12.61 -12.77 -2.51
CA LYS A 87 -11.52 -13.07 -3.47
C LYS A 87 -10.66 -14.27 -3.03
N GLY A 88 -10.98 -14.92 -1.91
CA GLY A 88 -10.21 -16.04 -1.38
C GLY A 88 -8.90 -15.64 -0.69
N ILE A 89 -8.78 -14.38 -0.29
CA ILE A 89 -7.64 -13.86 0.48
C ILE A 89 -7.96 -13.98 1.97
N ALA A 90 -7.07 -14.62 2.74
CA ALA A 90 -7.16 -14.61 4.19
C ALA A 90 -6.93 -13.18 4.71
N ALA A 91 -7.89 -12.60 5.43
CA ALA A 91 -7.79 -11.24 5.93
C ALA A 91 -8.67 -11.01 7.16
N THR A 92 -8.25 -10.08 8.02
CA THR A 92 -8.96 -9.70 9.26
C THR A 92 -8.83 -8.20 9.54
N THR A 93 -9.80 -7.65 10.29
CA THR A 93 -9.74 -6.29 10.85
C THR A 93 -9.09 -6.25 12.23
N ASP A 94 -8.83 -7.40 12.85
CA ASP A 94 -8.20 -7.48 14.17
C ASP A 94 -6.76 -8.00 14.04
N LEU A 95 -5.80 -7.11 14.33
CA LEU A 95 -4.39 -7.47 14.31
C LEU A 95 -4.04 -8.50 15.40
N GLU A 96 -4.78 -8.53 16.50
CA GLU A 96 -4.54 -9.45 17.61
C GLU A 96 -4.96 -10.90 17.28
N GLU A 97 -5.90 -11.09 16.35
CA GLU A 97 -6.23 -12.42 15.83
C GLU A 97 -5.08 -13.07 15.05
N ILE A 98 -4.12 -12.26 14.58
CA ILE A 98 -2.94 -12.74 13.84
C ILE A 98 -1.87 -13.18 14.87
N ASN A 99 -1.96 -14.41 15.33
CA ASN A 99 -1.04 -14.95 16.36
C ASN A 99 0.31 -15.45 15.82
N GLU A 100 0.53 -15.37 14.51
CA GLU A 100 1.74 -15.83 13.85
C GLU A 100 2.73 -14.70 13.54
N THR A 101 3.97 -15.08 13.22
CA THR A 101 5.00 -14.17 12.74
C THR A 101 5.34 -14.43 11.28
N PHE A 102 5.81 -13.39 10.60
CA PHE A 102 5.98 -13.36 9.16
C PHE A 102 7.44 -13.20 8.75
N ASP A 103 7.77 -13.73 7.58
CA ASP A 103 9.07 -13.50 6.95
C ASP A 103 9.12 -12.09 6.35
N VAL A 104 7.95 -11.58 5.90
CA VAL A 104 7.80 -10.24 5.34
C VAL A 104 6.53 -9.59 5.88
N VAL A 105 6.65 -8.34 6.32
CA VAL A 105 5.51 -7.43 6.49
C VAL A 105 5.60 -6.39 5.37
N PHE A 106 4.55 -6.33 4.56
CA PHE A 106 4.41 -5.37 3.47
C PHE A 106 3.40 -4.30 3.87
N SER A 107 3.63 -3.05 3.49
CA SER A 107 2.63 -1.98 3.65
C SER A 107 2.79 -0.97 2.53
N SER A 108 1.68 -0.58 1.92
CA SER A 108 1.66 0.31 0.78
C SER A 108 0.58 1.37 0.91
N HIS A 109 0.99 2.64 0.98
CA HIS A 109 0.09 3.79 1.11
C HIS A 109 -0.80 3.74 2.37
N VAL A 110 -0.17 3.50 3.53
CA VAL A 110 -0.84 3.45 4.83
C VAL A 110 -0.18 4.39 5.84
N LEU A 111 1.16 4.39 5.89
CA LEU A 111 1.90 5.11 6.93
C LEU A 111 1.63 6.62 6.91
N GLU A 112 1.40 7.20 5.75
CA GLU A 112 1.08 8.63 5.57
C GLU A 112 -0.27 9.04 6.15
N HIS A 113 -1.17 8.08 6.36
CA HIS A 113 -2.50 8.29 6.93
C HIS A 113 -2.55 8.04 8.44
N HIS A 114 -1.57 7.30 8.99
CA HIS A 114 -1.63 6.85 10.37
C HIS A 114 -1.24 7.96 11.35
N PRO A 115 -2.09 8.33 12.35
CA PRO A 115 -1.81 9.44 13.27
C PRO A 115 -0.57 9.19 14.15
N HIS A 116 -0.23 7.91 14.37
CA HIS A 116 0.90 7.46 15.20
C HIS A 116 1.82 6.52 14.41
N PRO A 117 2.61 7.02 13.42
CA PRO A 117 3.38 6.17 12.52
C PRO A 117 4.44 5.32 13.25
N LYS A 118 4.97 5.80 14.37
CA LYS A 118 5.89 5.01 15.21
C LYS A 118 5.22 3.76 15.76
N THR A 119 4.03 3.89 16.33
CA THR A 119 3.26 2.75 16.88
C THR A 119 2.95 1.72 15.80
N MET A 120 2.57 2.17 14.59
CA MET A 120 2.34 1.29 13.46
C MET A 120 3.61 0.49 13.10
N LEU A 121 4.78 1.13 13.07
CA LEU A 121 6.04 0.43 12.81
C LEU A 121 6.43 -0.54 13.95
N GLU A 122 6.13 -0.22 15.18
CA GLU A 122 6.33 -1.13 16.33
C GLU A 122 5.41 -2.35 16.23
N GLN A 123 4.16 -2.19 15.80
CA GLN A 123 3.24 -3.31 15.53
C GLN A 123 3.77 -4.20 14.40
N MET A 124 4.24 -3.61 13.29
CA MET A 124 4.88 -4.37 12.20
C MET A 124 6.12 -5.12 12.68
N HIS A 125 6.95 -4.48 13.52
CA HIS A 125 8.11 -5.11 14.10
C HIS A 125 7.73 -6.32 14.97
N GLY A 126 6.65 -6.21 15.75
CA GLY A 126 6.11 -7.30 16.57
C GLY A 126 5.67 -8.51 15.75
N LYS A 127 5.10 -8.28 14.56
CA LYS A 127 4.63 -9.35 13.65
C LYS A 127 5.75 -10.00 12.82
N LEU A 128 6.99 -9.51 12.88
CA LEU A 128 8.11 -10.10 12.15
C LEU A 128 8.86 -11.15 12.93
N LYS A 129 9.29 -12.20 12.23
CA LYS A 129 10.34 -13.10 12.68
C LYS A 129 11.67 -12.34 12.83
N LYS A 130 12.59 -12.88 13.65
CA LYS A 130 13.98 -12.41 13.62
C LYS A 130 14.58 -12.58 12.23
N GLY A 131 15.26 -11.57 11.70
CA GLY A 131 15.75 -11.52 10.33
C GLY A 131 14.69 -11.24 9.26
N GLY A 132 13.41 -11.17 9.64
CA GLY A 132 12.29 -10.82 8.75
C GLY A 132 12.39 -9.38 8.24
N LYS A 133 11.73 -9.10 7.11
CA LYS A 133 11.83 -7.82 6.41
C LYS A 133 10.51 -7.04 6.43
N VAL A 134 10.61 -5.71 6.53
CA VAL A 134 9.52 -4.81 6.15
C VAL A 134 9.80 -4.27 4.76
N ILE A 135 8.74 -4.19 3.95
CA ILE A 135 8.74 -3.48 2.67
C ILE A 135 7.68 -2.37 2.77
N LEU A 136 8.12 -1.13 2.85
CA LEU A 136 7.25 0.04 2.86
C LEU A 136 7.21 0.67 1.47
N VAL A 137 6.00 0.96 0.99
CA VAL A 137 5.77 1.76 -0.21
C VAL A 137 4.97 2.99 0.18
N ILE A 138 5.56 4.17 -0.03
CA ILE A 138 5.02 5.45 0.41
C ILE A 138 4.96 6.39 -0.80
N PRO A 139 3.93 7.22 -0.96
CA PRO A 139 3.85 8.17 -2.07
C PRO A 139 5.02 9.15 -2.01
N HIS A 140 5.61 9.44 -3.17
CA HIS A 140 6.53 10.57 -3.30
C HIS A 140 5.75 11.80 -3.71
N GLU A 141 5.41 12.61 -2.74
CA GLU A 141 4.69 13.85 -2.98
C GLU A 141 5.65 14.96 -3.40
N ARG A 142 5.25 15.72 -4.41
CA ARG A 142 5.97 16.94 -4.76
C ARG A 142 5.53 18.04 -3.81
N HIS A 143 6.48 18.80 -3.28
CA HIS A 143 6.18 20.02 -2.55
C HIS A 143 5.39 20.97 -3.47
N GLY A 144 4.14 21.16 -3.18
CA GLY A 144 3.21 21.98 -3.95
C GLY A 144 2.44 22.95 -3.07
N LYS A 145 1.65 23.80 -3.67
CA LYS A 145 0.73 24.69 -2.93
C LYS A 145 -0.34 23.80 -2.30
N GLY A 146 -0.40 23.78 -0.98
CA GLY A 146 -1.46 23.11 -0.22
C GLY A 146 -2.84 23.65 -0.65
N LYS A 147 -3.83 22.76 -0.66
CA LYS A 147 -5.23 23.14 -0.81
C LYS A 147 -5.82 23.36 0.57
N PHE A 148 -6.60 24.43 0.73
CA PHE A 148 -7.33 24.71 1.98
C PHE A 148 -8.72 24.05 2.00
N SER A 149 -8.89 22.99 1.21
CA SER A 149 -10.12 22.20 1.12
C SER A 149 -9.87 20.77 1.56
N PHE A 150 -10.94 20.10 1.94
CA PHE A 150 -10.91 18.68 2.24
C PHE A 150 -10.25 17.87 1.11
N ASP A 151 -9.33 16.99 1.46
CA ASP A 151 -8.69 16.04 0.56
C ASP A 151 -9.08 14.63 0.95
N LEU A 152 -9.63 13.88 0.00
CA LEU A 152 -10.02 12.48 0.21
C LEU A 152 -8.83 11.58 0.59
N ASN A 153 -7.61 11.95 0.19
CA ASN A 153 -6.42 11.19 0.58
C ASN A 153 -6.11 11.35 2.08
N GLN A 154 -6.38 12.52 2.66
CA GLN A 154 -6.06 12.85 4.06
C GLN A 154 -4.65 12.40 4.50
N HIS A 155 -3.62 12.68 3.69
CA HIS A 155 -2.26 12.45 4.12
C HIS A 155 -1.91 13.37 5.29
N LEU A 156 -1.61 12.79 6.44
CA LEU A 156 -1.17 13.51 7.63
C LEU A 156 0.31 13.84 7.56
N TYR A 157 1.07 13.04 6.80
CA TYR A 157 2.52 13.15 6.68
C TYR A 157 2.96 13.10 5.23
N THR A 158 3.94 13.95 4.90
CA THR A 158 4.73 13.86 3.67
C THR A 158 6.12 13.33 4.02
N TRP A 159 6.54 12.26 3.39
CA TRP A 159 7.77 11.55 3.71
C TRP A 159 8.89 11.84 2.70
N ASN A 160 10.12 11.84 3.20
CA ASN A 160 11.34 11.65 2.43
C ASN A 160 12.15 10.50 3.03
N PHE A 161 13.19 10.03 2.33
CA PHE A 161 14.00 8.89 2.81
C PHE A 161 14.67 9.17 4.15
N GLN A 162 15.12 10.41 4.42
CA GLN A 162 15.76 10.71 5.70
C GLN A 162 14.79 10.59 6.86
N ALA A 163 13.59 11.15 6.73
CA ALA A 163 12.59 11.13 7.80
C ALA A 163 12.12 9.69 8.10
N ILE A 164 11.81 8.90 7.06
CA ILE A 164 11.35 7.53 7.25
C ILE A 164 12.47 6.63 7.79
N ASN A 165 13.72 6.78 7.32
CA ASN A 165 14.86 6.02 7.83
C ASN A 165 15.10 6.30 9.32
N ASN A 166 15.07 7.57 9.73
CA ASN A 166 15.21 7.93 11.14
C ASN A 166 14.13 7.25 12.00
N LEU A 167 12.88 7.26 11.54
CA LEU A 167 11.79 6.63 12.26
C LEU A 167 11.95 5.11 12.35
N LEU A 168 12.37 4.46 11.26
CA LEU A 168 12.64 3.01 11.23
C LEU A 168 13.80 2.63 12.16
N LEU A 169 14.89 3.39 12.16
CA LEU A 169 16.02 3.17 13.09
C LEU A 169 15.57 3.32 14.55
N MET A 170 14.74 4.32 14.85
CA MET A 170 14.19 4.52 16.22
C MET A 170 13.25 3.37 16.65
N THR A 171 12.68 2.62 15.72
CA THR A 171 11.83 1.45 16.01
C THR A 171 12.57 0.11 15.91
N GLY A 172 13.92 0.15 15.87
CA GLY A 172 14.78 -1.03 15.94
C GLY A 172 15.00 -1.76 14.63
N PHE A 173 14.67 -1.15 13.49
CA PHE A 173 14.95 -1.74 12.18
C PHE A 173 16.35 -1.39 11.67
N GLU A 174 16.91 -2.27 10.85
CA GLU A 174 18.10 -2.05 10.04
C GLU A 174 17.69 -1.74 8.60
N ILE A 175 18.12 -0.60 8.05
CA ILE A 175 17.80 -0.20 6.68
C ILE A 175 18.65 -1.01 5.70
N LEU A 176 17.99 -1.68 4.76
CA LEU A 176 18.67 -2.46 3.72
C LEU A 176 18.68 -1.74 2.37
N GLU A 177 17.59 -1.08 2.00
CA GLU A 177 17.45 -0.47 0.69
C GLU A 177 16.49 0.70 0.70
N ASN A 178 16.85 1.76 -0.03
CA ASN A 178 15.99 2.89 -0.38
C ASN A 178 16.00 3.08 -1.90
N ARG A 179 14.83 3.08 -2.52
CA ARG A 179 14.73 3.37 -3.96
C ARG A 179 13.42 4.02 -4.35
N TYR A 180 13.44 4.77 -5.43
CA TYR A 180 12.22 5.16 -6.11
C TYR A 180 11.75 4.06 -7.05
N ILE A 181 10.46 3.79 -7.02
CA ILE A 181 9.79 2.85 -7.91
C ILE A 181 8.73 3.56 -8.73
N ARG A 182 8.44 3.00 -9.92
CA ARG A 182 7.49 3.56 -10.89
C ARG A 182 6.54 2.47 -11.38
N GLY A 183 5.53 2.87 -12.17
CA GLY A 183 4.60 1.93 -12.78
C GLY A 183 3.50 1.50 -11.80
N ALA A 184 2.49 2.33 -11.66
CA ALA A 184 1.18 1.92 -11.15
C ALA A 184 0.37 1.26 -12.27
N GLY A 185 -0.70 0.53 -11.96
CA GLY A 185 -1.64 0.09 -13.00
C GLY A 185 -2.45 1.27 -13.52
N TYR A 186 -2.65 1.31 -14.83
CA TYR A 186 -3.51 2.30 -15.48
C TYR A 186 -4.67 1.59 -16.16
N ASN A 187 -5.90 1.87 -15.72
CA ASN A 187 -7.10 1.21 -16.26
C ASN A 187 -7.25 1.46 -17.78
N ARG A 188 -6.94 2.67 -18.25
CA ARG A 188 -6.99 3.01 -19.70
C ARG A 188 -6.06 2.19 -20.57
N LEU A 189 -5.00 1.61 -20.00
CA LEU A 189 -4.04 0.75 -20.71
C LEU A 189 -4.37 -0.75 -20.57
N LEU A 190 -5.46 -1.09 -19.88
CA LEU A 190 -5.85 -2.48 -19.63
C LEU A 190 -5.98 -3.35 -20.90
N PRO A 191 -6.45 -2.86 -22.05
CA PRO A 191 -6.46 -3.64 -23.29
C PRO A 191 -5.07 -4.21 -23.66
N LEU A 192 -3.99 -3.48 -23.36
CA LEU A 192 -2.63 -3.98 -23.59
C LEU A 192 -2.30 -5.18 -22.69
N ALA A 193 -2.83 -5.23 -21.48
CA ALA A 193 -2.60 -6.35 -20.57
C ALA A 193 -3.23 -7.67 -21.06
N LYS A 194 -4.31 -7.58 -21.83
CA LYS A 194 -4.98 -8.72 -22.48
C LYS A 194 -4.18 -9.25 -23.66
N ILE A 195 -3.50 -8.36 -24.42
CA ILE A 195 -2.67 -8.73 -25.56
C ILE A 195 -1.30 -9.22 -25.09
N ASN A 196 -0.59 -8.40 -24.31
CA ASN A 196 0.74 -8.71 -23.80
C ASN A 196 1.00 -7.96 -22.49
N PHE A 197 1.18 -8.69 -21.41
CA PHE A 197 1.43 -8.10 -20.09
C PHE A 197 2.78 -7.36 -20.00
N GLY A 198 3.79 -7.78 -20.76
CA GLY A 198 5.08 -7.08 -20.86
C GLY A 198 4.92 -5.69 -21.47
N LEU A 199 4.15 -5.60 -22.56
CA LEU A 199 3.82 -4.33 -23.22
C LEU A 199 3.02 -3.41 -22.28
N TYR A 200 2.04 -3.95 -21.57
CA TYR A 200 1.29 -3.19 -20.56
C TYR A 200 2.21 -2.60 -19.48
N ARG A 201 3.12 -3.41 -18.94
CA ARG A 201 4.10 -2.94 -17.95
C ARG A 201 5.03 -1.87 -18.49
N PHE A 202 5.53 -2.06 -19.71
CA PHE A 202 6.37 -1.07 -20.37
C PHE A 202 5.63 0.26 -20.52
N ALA A 203 4.41 0.22 -21.06
CA ALA A 203 3.57 1.42 -21.25
C ALA A 203 3.24 2.13 -19.93
N THR A 204 2.91 1.37 -18.86
CA THR A 204 2.64 1.95 -17.54
C THR A 204 3.90 2.57 -16.90
N ASN A 205 5.06 1.96 -17.08
CA ASN A 205 6.33 2.51 -16.61
C ASN A 205 6.71 3.79 -17.36
N LEU A 206 6.57 3.77 -18.69
CA LEU A 206 6.84 4.94 -19.54
C LEU A 206 5.93 6.11 -19.17
N LEU A 207 4.63 5.87 -19.02
CA LEU A 207 3.68 6.88 -18.59
C LEU A 207 4.03 7.45 -17.21
N SER A 208 4.39 6.59 -16.27
CA SER A 208 4.83 7.00 -14.94
C SER A 208 6.13 7.83 -14.98
N TYR A 209 7.03 7.52 -15.91
CA TYR A 209 8.23 8.32 -16.15
C TYR A 209 7.90 9.71 -16.70
N LEU A 210 7.08 9.77 -17.75
CA LEU A 210 6.68 11.02 -18.41
C LEU A 210 5.88 11.95 -17.47
N THR A 211 5.00 11.39 -16.64
CA THR A 211 4.22 12.15 -15.66
C THR A 211 5.01 12.49 -14.39
N GLY A 212 6.19 11.90 -14.21
CA GLY A 212 7.02 12.04 -13.01
C GLY A 212 6.43 11.42 -11.75
N ILE A 213 5.37 10.58 -11.87
CA ILE A 213 4.78 9.84 -10.76
C ILE A 213 5.75 8.75 -10.33
N LYS A 214 6.09 8.75 -9.06
CA LYS A 214 6.95 7.75 -8.44
C LYS A 214 6.56 7.54 -6.98
N GLU A 215 6.94 6.40 -6.44
CA GLU A 215 6.75 6.05 -5.04
C GLU A 215 8.12 5.80 -4.40
N MET A 216 8.22 6.00 -3.12
CA MET A 216 9.38 5.63 -2.30
C MET A 216 9.18 4.19 -1.83
N MET A 217 10.18 3.35 -2.03
CA MET A 217 10.21 2.00 -1.47
C MET A 217 11.40 1.90 -0.52
N VAL A 218 11.11 1.48 0.70
CA VAL A 218 12.10 1.24 1.75
C VAL A 218 12.01 -0.22 2.15
N ILE A 219 13.15 -0.90 2.17
CA ILE A 219 13.28 -2.26 2.69
C ILE A 219 14.15 -2.19 3.92
N CYS A 220 13.65 -2.70 5.02
CA CYS A 220 14.39 -2.82 6.28
C CYS A 220 14.22 -4.22 6.87
N ARG A 221 15.04 -4.55 7.87
CA ARG A 221 15.10 -5.85 8.51
C ARG A 221 14.96 -5.70 10.03
N LYS A 222 14.26 -6.64 10.67
CA LYS A 222 14.32 -6.86 12.11
C LYS A 222 15.59 -7.66 12.42
N PRO A 223 16.54 -7.12 13.18
CA PRO A 223 17.80 -7.80 13.50
C PRO A 223 17.64 -9.09 14.30
#